data_eb7f11d9967459bd8f68633038d510ac
#
_entry.id   eb7f11d9967459bd8f68633038d510ac
#
_cell.length_a   1.000
_cell.length_b   1.000
_cell.length_c   1.000
_cell.angle_alpha   90.00
_cell.angle_beta   90.00
_cell.angle_gamma   90.00
#
_symmetry.space_group_name_H-M   'P 1'
#
loop_
_entity.id
_entity.type
_entity.pdbx_description
1 polymer ?
#
loop_
_entity_poly.entity_id
_entity_poly.type
_entity_poly.pdbx_seq_one_letter_code
_entity_poly.pdbx_strand_id
1 'polypeptide(L)'
;MAKISTVGVLTSGGDAPGMNAAIRAVTRASIYNGWKVMGIYRGYEGLINNEITEFTSQSVSNTIQRGGTILKTARSEAFMTPEGRKIAYDNMKAAGIDALIIIGGNGSLAGAQIFAKEYDVPCIGLPGTIDNDLYGTDYTIGYDTALNTIVECVDKIRDTATSHDRIFFIEVMGRDAGFLAQNSAIASGAEAAIIPEDKTDVDQLEQFISRGFRKSKNSSIVIVSESKKDGGAMHYAERIRTEYPQYDVRVTILGHLQRGGTPSAFDRILASRLGCLLYTSPSPRD
;
A
#
# COMPACT_ATOMS: atom_id res chain seq x y z
N MET A 1 18.42 3.93 28.91
CA MET A 1 17.32 3.36 28.09
C MET A 1 16.75 2.15 28.82
N ALA A 2 15.43 2.05 28.95
CA ALA A 2 14.80 0.84 29.50
C ALA A 2 15.13 -0.36 28.60
N LYS A 3 15.45 -1.50 29.18
CA LYS A 3 15.77 -2.72 28.43
C LYS A 3 14.49 -3.25 27.80
N ILE A 4 14.39 -3.21 26.46
CA ILE A 4 13.25 -3.80 25.72
C ILE A 4 13.31 -5.32 25.88
N SER A 5 12.20 -5.91 26.29
CA SER A 5 12.03 -7.36 26.45
C SER A 5 10.82 -7.90 25.72
N THR A 6 9.85 -7.05 25.42
CA THR A 6 8.61 -7.43 24.74
C THR A 6 8.23 -6.37 23.71
N VAL A 7 7.97 -6.79 22.48
CA VAL A 7 7.55 -5.91 21.40
C VAL A 7 6.13 -6.25 20.93
N GLY A 8 5.33 -5.22 20.70
CA GLY A 8 4.02 -5.36 20.04
C GLY A 8 4.16 -5.13 18.54
N VAL A 9 3.55 -5.96 17.71
CA VAL A 9 3.50 -5.79 16.27
C VAL A 9 2.06 -5.67 15.80
N LEU A 10 1.77 -4.67 14.97
CA LEU A 10 0.46 -4.43 14.39
C LEU A 10 0.55 -4.02 12.93
N THR A 11 -0.53 -4.28 12.20
CA THR A 11 -0.78 -3.72 10.87
C THR A 11 -1.95 -2.74 10.95
N SER A 12 -1.84 -1.59 10.31
CA SER A 12 -2.84 -0.52 10.38
C SER A 12 -3.02 0.15 9.01
N GLY A 13 -4.24 0.61 8.74
CA GLY A 13 -4.59 1.24 7.47
C GLY A 13 -5.06 0.22 6.44
N GLY A 14 -4.75 0.45 5.15
CA GLY A 14 -5.02 -0.51 4.09
C GLY A 14 -4.04 -1.66 4.12
N ASP A 15 -4.49 -2.86 3.77
CA ASP A 15 -3.61 -3.99 3.58
C ASP A 15 -2.76 -3.85 2.30
N ALA A 16 -1.59 -4.48 2.33
CA ALA A 16 -0.67 -4.51 1.19
C ALA A 16 0.04 -5.88 1.12
N PRO A 17 0.28 -6.40 -0.09
CA PRO A 17 1.00 -7.66 -0.26
C PRO A 17 2.43 -7.55 0.30
N GLY A 18 2.82 -8.44 1.19
CA GLY A 18 4.11 -8.38 1.88
C GLY A 18 4.02 -8.02 3.37
N MET A 19 2.87 -7.53 3.87
CA MET A 19 2.68 -7.28 5.30
C MET A 19 2.93 -8.54 6.14
N ASN A 20 2.50 -9.71 5.68
CA ASN A 20 2.78 -10.98 6.36
C ASN A 20 4.27 -11.33 6.39
N ALA A 21 5.01 -11.01 5.35
CA ALA A 21 6.46 -11.19 5.33
C ALA A 21 7.15 -10.26 6.36
N ALA A 22 6.66 -9.03 6.52
CA ALA A 22 7.13 -8.08 7.52
C ALA A 22 6.81 -8.57 8.96
N ILE A 23 5.57 -8.97 9.23
CA ILE A 23 5.17 -9.55 10.52
C ILE A 23 6.06 -10.74 10.87
N ARG A 24 6.30 -11.64 9.90
CA ARG A 24 7.16 -12.81 10.08
C ARG A 24 8.60 -12.40 10.41
N ALA A 25 9.15 -11.44 9.69
CA ALA A 25 10.52 -10.98 9.90
C ALA A 25 10.69 -10.35 11.30
N VAL A 26 9.80 -9.43 11.66
CA VAL A 26 9.74 -8.82 13.01
C VAL A 26 9.67 -9.89 14.09
N THR A 27 8.74 -10.83 13.98
CA THR A 27 8.52 -11.87 14.99
C THR A 27 9.77 -12.73 15.15
N ARG A 28 10.36 -13.21 14.05
CA ARG A 28 11.52 -14.11 14.12
C ARG A 28 12.78 -13.39 14.58
N ALA A 29 13.00 -12.13 14.15
CA ALA A 29 14.14 -11.33 14.59
C ALA A 29 14.05 -11.00 16.09
N SER A 30 12.87 -10.65 16.58
CA SER A 30 12.64 -10.39 18.01
C SER A 30 12.90 -11.63 18.88
N ILE A 31 12.36 -12.78 18.48
CA ILE A 31 12.59 -14.07 19.19
C ILE A 31 14.09 -14.43 19.17
N TYR A 32 14.77 -14.24 18.04
CA TYR A 32 16.22 -14.49 17.94
C TYR A 32 17.03 -13.64 18.94
N ASN A 33 16.59 -12.40 19.18
CA ASN A 33 17.19 -11.51 20.19
C ASN A 33 16.71 -11.78 21.64
N GLY A 34 15.92 -12.82 21.85
CA GLY A 34 15.43 -13.21 23.19
C GLY A 34 14.24 -12.37 23.68
N TRP A 35 13.54 -11.67 22.78
CA TRP A 35 12.37 -10.86 23.12
C TRP A 35 11.06 -11.62 22.89
N LYS A 36 10.06 -11.30 23.70
CA LYS A 36 8.68 -11.72 23.46
C LYS A 36 8.04 -10.86 22.38
N VAL A 37 7.12 -11.45 21.65
CA VAL A 37 6.37 -10.75 20.61
C VAL A 37 4.87 -10.88 20.88
N MET A 38 4.19 -9.74 20.92
CA MET A 38 2.75 -9.64 21.06
C MET A 38 2.15 -9.20 19.72
N GLY A 39 1.39 -10.08 19.07
CA GLY A 39 0.60 -9.74 17.88
C GLY A 39 -0.67 -8.99 18.30
N ILE A 40 -0.88 -7.80 17.74
CA ILE A 40 -2.03 -6.95 18.01
C ILE A 40 -2.95 -7.01 16.79
N TYR A 41 -4.11 -7.62 16.92
CA TYR A 41 -5.06 -7.77 15.84
C TYR A 41 -5.81 -6.46 15.57
N ARG A 42 -6.18 -6.23 14.30
CA ARG A 42 -6.93 -5.04 13.86
C ARG A 42 -6.27 -3.69 14.21
N GLY A 43 -4.96 -3.66 14.28
CA GLY A 43 -4.19 -2.43 14.45
C GLY A 43 -4.47 -1.68 15.76
N TYR A 44 -4.61 -0.37 15.67
CA TYR A 44 -4.89 0.47 16.84
C TYR A 44 -6.24 0.19 17.47
N GLU A 45 -7.23 -0.20 16.68
CA GLU A 45 -8.55 -0.60 17.20
C GLU A 45 -8.43 -1.79 18.15
N GLY A 46 -7.66 -2.81 17.74
CA GLY A 46 -7.42 -3.97 18.56
C GLY A 46 -6.55 -3.69 19.78
N LEU A 47 -5.66 -2.70 19.71
CA LEU A 47 -4.90 -2.26 20.89
C LEU A 47 -5.83 -1.62 21.94
N ILE A 48 -6.82 -0.83 21.49
CA ILE A 48 -7.86 -0.27 22.37
C ILE A 48 -8.73 -1.38 22.95
N ASN A 49 -9.10 -2.38 22.15
CA ASN A 49 -9.99 -3.48 22.56
C ASN A 49 -9.27 -4.64 23.23
N ASN A 50 -7.96 -4.51 23.49
CA ASN A 50 -7.11 -5.54 24.10
C ASN A 50 -7.07 -6.85 23.32
N GLU A 51 -7.08 -6.78 21.96
CA GLU A 51 -6.96 -7.94 21.08
C GLU A 51 -5.49 -8.32 20.86
N ILE A 52 -4.83 -8.72 21.93
CA ILE A 52 -3.39 -8.96 21.99
C ILE A 52 -3.14 -10.45 22.26
N THR A 53 -2.24 -11.06 21.48
CA THR A 53 -1.89 -12.46 21.62
C THR A 53 -0.37 -12.66 21.49
N GLU A 54 0.22 -13.50 22.31
CA GLU A 54 1.64 -13.84 22.21
C GLU A 54 1.91 -14.60 20.90
N PHE A 55 2.91 -14.16 20.15
CA PHE A 55 3.37 -14.78 18.92
C PHE A 55 4.64 -15.60 19.14
N THR A 56 4.63 -16.81 18.60
CA THR A 56 5.78 -17.70 18.51
C THR A 56 6.28 -17.78 17.06
N SER A 57 7.41 -18.47 16.85
CA SER A 57 7.88 -18.77 15.47
C SER A 57 6.86 -19.57 14.67
N GLN A 58 6.00 -20.34 15.33
CA GLN A 58 4.95 -21.12 14.69
C GLN A 58 3.78 -20.26 14.24
N SER A 59 3.46 -19.18 14.97
CA SER A 59 2.38 -18.24 14.63
C SER A 59 2.58 -17.58 13.25
N VAL A 60 3.82 -17.44 12.81
CA VAL A 60 4.19 -16.84 11.52
C VAL A 60 4.74 -17.86 10.51
N SER A 61 4.55 -19.14 10.78
CA SER A 61 4.96 -20.21 9.88
C SER A 61 4.12 -20.19 8.60
N ASN A 62 4.74 -20.39 7.44
CA ASN A 62 4.09 -20.41 6.12
C ASN A 62 3.26 -19.16 5.80
N THR A 63 3.70 -17.97 6.24
CA THR A 63 2.99 -16.69 6.00
C THR A 63 3.69 -15.80 4.98
N ILE A 64 4.97 -16.03 4.67
CA ILE A 64 5.77 -15.16 3.81
C ILE A 64 5.18 -14.96 2.40
N GLN A 65 4.54 -15.99 1.87
CA GLN A 65 3.92 -15.98 0.54
C GLN A 65 2.45 -15.54 0.54
N ARG A 66 1.86 -15.31 1.71
CA ARG A 66 0.43 -14.99 1.82
C ARG A 66 0.21 -13.49 1.65
N GLY A 67 -0.74 -13.13 0.79
CA GLY A 67 -1.26 -11.77 0.69
C GLY A 67 -2.10 -11.37 1.90
N GLY A 68 -2.51 -10.11 1.95
CA GLY A 68 -3.21 -9.53 3.08
C GLY A 68 -2.38 -9.49 4.36
N THR A 69 -3.03 -9.52 5.51
CA THR A 69 -2.37 -9.52 6.82
C THR A 69 -3.02 -10.49 7.80
N ILE A 70 -2.23 -11.35 8.43
CA ILE A 70 -2.70 -12.32 9.46
C ILE A 70 -3.18 -11.59 10.73
N LEU A 71 -2.66 -10.40 11.00
CA LEU A 71 -3.10 -9.58 12.13
C LEU A 71 -4.39 -8.81 11.85
N LYS A 72 -4.90 -8.87 10.61
CA LYS A 72 -6.01 -8.05 10.15
C LYS A 72 -5.71 -6.55 10.30
N THR A 73 -6.56 -5.71 9.78
CA THR A 73 -6.44 -4.25 9.90
C THR A 73 -7.83 -3.64 10.08
N ALA A 74 -7.88 -2.50 10.77
CA ALA A 74 -9.08 -1.70 10.90
C ALA A 74 -8.71 -0.21 10.95
N ARG A 75 -9.65 0.64 10.58
CA ARG A 75 -9.59 2.06 10.91
C ARG A 75 -10.08 2.24 12.34
N SER A 76 -9.43 3.12 13.11
CA SER A 76 -9.83 3.43 14.48
C SER A 76 -10.02 4.94 14.63
N GLU A 77 -11.25 5.36 14.68
CA GLU A 77 -11.59 6.76 15.00
C GLU A 77 -11.27 7.06 16.47
N ALA A 78 -11.48 6.08 17.34
CA ALA A 78 -11.17 6.21 18.76
C ALA A 78 -9.70 6.52 19.02
N PHE A 79 -8.77 5.95 18.25
CA PHE A 79 -7.32 6.22 18.40
C PHE A 79 -6.95 7.66 18.00
N MET A 80 -7.78 8.35 17.25
CA MET A 80 -7.58 9.77 16.92
C MET A 80 -7.81 10.68 18.13
N THR A 81 -8.49 10.20 19.17
CA THR A 81 -8.75 10.94 20.39
C THR A 81 -7.69 10.65 21.49
N PRO A 82 -7.38 11.61 22.37
CA PRO A 82 -6.49 11.37 23.50
C PRO A 82 -6.97 10.25 24.43
N GLU A 83 -8.30 10.15 24.62
CA GLU A 83 -8.91 9.13 25.48
C GLU A 83 -8.70 7.72 24.93
N GLY A 84 -8.90 7.53 23.62
CA GLY A 84 -8.66 6.24 22.97
C GLY A 84 -7.19 5.85 23.00
N ARG A 85 -6.27 6.79 22.80
CA ARG A 85 -4.83 6.53 22.92
C ARG A 85 -4.42 6.20 24.36
N LYS A 86 -5.08 6.81 25.37
CA LYS A 86 -4.86 6.47 26.78
C LYS A 86 -5.25 5.01 27.06
N ILE A 87 -6.41 4.56 26.58
CA ILE A 87 -6.86 3.16 26.71
C ILE A 87 -5.87 2.22 26.03
N ALA A 88 -5.44 2.56 24.80
CA ALA A 88 -4.44 1.80 24.06
C ALA A 88 -3.11 1.67 24.85
N TYR A 89 -2.65 2.75 25.47
CA TYR A 89 -1.45 2.75 26.30
C TYR A 89 -1.61 1.86 27.53
N ASP A 90 -2.73 1.96 28.23
CA ASP A 90 -2.98 1.15 29.44
C ASP A 90 -3.02 -0.35 29.09
N ASN A 91 -3.68 -0.72 28.00
CA ASN A 91 -3.72 -2.11 27.51
C ASN A 91 -2.32 -2.59 27.09
N MET A 92 -1.55 -1.74 26.39
CA MET A 92 -0.17 -2.03 26.03
C MET A 92 0.68 -2.33 27.27
N LYS A 93 0.58 -1.50 28.31
CA LYS A 93 1.32 -1.70 29.57
C LYS A 93 0.84 -2.93 30.33
N ALA A 94 -0.46 -3.18 30.38
CA ALA A 94 -1.02 -4.39 31.00
C ALA A 94 -0.53 -5.67 30.32
N ALA A 95 -0.34 -5.64 28.99
CA ALA A 95 0.23 -6.74 28.22
C ALA A 95 1.77 -6.84 28.33
N GLY A 96 2.42 -5.95 29.07
CA GLY A 96 3.88 -5.93 29.26
C GLY A 96 4.67 -5.55 28.01
N ILE A 97 4.06 -4.82 27.07
CA ILE A 97 4.72 -4.40 25.83
C ILE A 97 5.57 -3.16 26.10
N ASP A 98 6.85 -3.21 25.71
CA ASP A 98 7.81 -2.13 25.91
C ASP A 98 7.90 -1.19 24.70
N ALA A 99 7.73 -1.72 23.49
CA ALA A 99 7.85 -0.99 22.22
C ALA A 99 6.85 -1.50 21.18
N LEU A 100 6.48 -0.64 20.22
CA LEU A 100 5.55 -0.98 19.14
C LEU A 100 6.24 -0.96 17.77
N ILE A 101 5.88 -1.93 16.93
CA ILE A 101 6.23 -1.97 15.52
C ILE A 101 4.95 -1.88 14.71
N ILE A 102 4.85 -0.81 13.92
CA ILE A 102 3.67 -0.46 13.15
C ILE A 102 3.96 -0.65 11.67
N ILE A 103 3.21 -1.55 11.02
CA ILE A 103 3.30 -1.78 9.59
C ILE A 103 2.10 -1.09 8.93
N GLY A 104 2.33 -0.04 8.15
CA GLY A 104 1.24 0.71 7.54
C GLY A 104 1.67 1.95 6.76
N GLY A 105 0.70 2.70 6.28
CA GLY A 105 0.90 3.93 5.51
C GLY A 105 0.94 5.20 6.36
N ASN A 106 0.86 6.37 5.70
CA ASN A 106 0.98 7.71 6.28
C ASN A 106 0.18 7.91 7.57
N GLY A 107 -1.12 7.60 7.57
CA GLY A 107 -1.98 7.79 8.74
C GLY A 107 -1.57 6.93 9.93
N SER A 108 -1.15 5.70 9.67
CA SER A 108 -0.70 4.77 10.72
C SER A 108 0.61 5.22 11.36
N LEU A 109 1.55 5.71 10.56
CA LEU A 109 2.84 6.19 11.05
C LEU A 109 2.72 7.55 11.76
N ALA A 110 1.82 8.42 11.29
CA ALA A 110 1.49 9.66 12.02
C ALA A 110 0.86 9.35 13.39
N GLY A 111 -0.05 8.38 13.47
CA GLY A 111 -0.61 7.90 14.73
C GLY A 111 0.46 7.35 15.68
N ALA A 112 1.42 6.58 15.17
CA ALA A 112 2.56 6.09 15.94
C ALA A 112 3.42 7.22 16.51
N GLN A 113 3.67 8.26 15.72
CA GLN A 113 4.45 9.42 16.14
C GLN A 113 3.79 10.20 17.28
N ILE A 114 2.46 10.40 17.18
CA ILE A 114 1.69 11.06 18.23
C ILE A 114 1.74 10.21 19.51
N PHE A 115 1.47 8.92 19.41
CA PHE A 115 1.47 7.98 20.54
C PHE A 115 2.83 7.90 21.22
N ALA A 116 3.91 7.84 20.44
CA ALA A 116 5.27 7.84 20.96
C ALA A 116 5.59 9.11 21.75
N LYS A 117 5.16 10.29 21.30
CA LYS A 117 5.37 11.57 21.99
C LYS A 117 4.54 11.72 23.26
N GLU A 118 3.28 11.25 23.24
CA GLU A 118 2.38 11.37 24.38
C GLU A 118 2.77 10.49 25.56
N TYR A 119 3.30 9.29 25.28
CA TYR A 119 3.52 8.26 26.31
C TYR A 119 4.99 7.82 26.46
N ASP A 120 5.91 8.45 25.76
CA ASP A 120 7.34 8.05 25.73
C ASP A 120 7.52 6.56 25.39
N VAL A 121 6.77 6.08 24.40
CA VAL A 121 6.81 4.69 23.91
C VAL A 121 7.68 4.60 22.67
N PRO A 122 8.71 3.76 22.65
CA PRO A 122 9.45 3.51 21.42
C PRO A 122 8.55 2.91 20.34
N CYS A 123 8.42 3.61 19.21
CA CYS A 123 7.65 3.17 18.05
C CYS A 123 8.53 3.13 16.81
N ILE A 124 8.44 2.03 16.05
CA ILE A 124 9.13 1.87 14.78
C ILE A 124 8.09 1.62 13.68
N GLY A 125 8.13 2.43 12.62
CA GLY A 125 7.26 2.32 11.47
C GLY A 125 7.89 1.54 10.33
N LEU A 126 7.15 0.59 9.77
CA LEU A 126 7.48 -0.08 8.52
C LEU A 126 6.53 0.41 7.42
N PRO A 127 7.06 0.88 6.27
CA PRO A 127 6.26 1.45 5.20
C PRO A 127 5.47 0.34 4.47
N GLY A 128 4.21 0.13 4.88
CA GLY A 128 3.29 -0.86 4.29
C GLY A 128 2.12 -0.18 3.60
N THR A 129 2.23 0.06 2.29
CA THR A 129 1.19 0.65 1.43
C THR A 129 1.52 0.37 -0.03
N ILE A 130 0.50 0.22 -0.87
CA ILE A 130 0.69 0.08 -2.32
C ILE A 130 0.88 1.44 -3.03
N ASP A 131 0.58 2.55 -2.37
CA ASP A 131 0.54 3.88 -2.99
C ASP A 131 1.94 4.48 -3.22
N ASN A 132 2.96 3.98 -2.54
CA ASN A 132 4.37 4.44 -2.55
C ASN A 132 4.53 5.94 -2.26
N ASP A 133 3.64 6.49 -1.42
CA ASP A 133 3.49 7.91 -1.14
C ASP A 133 4.15 8.36 0.18
N LEU A 134 4.99 7.52 0.78
CA LEU A 134 5.65 7.81 2.06
C LEU A 134 6.96 8.56 1.86
N TYR A 135 7.06 9.73 2.49
CA TYR A 135 8.32 10.48 2.51
C TYR A 135 9.41 9.75 3.30
N GLY A 136 10.62 9.72 2.77
CA GLY A 136 11.79 9.14 3.43
C GLY A 136 12.04 7.66 3.12
N THR A 137 11.31 7.09 2.17
CA THR A 137 11.60 5.76 1.61
C THR A 137 11.43 5.77 0.09
N ASP A 138 12.26 5.01 -0.61
CA ASP A 138 12.16 4.86 -2.07
C ASP A 138 11.05 3.88 -2.46
N TYR A 139 10.83 2.86 -1.63
CA TYR A 139 9.85 1.80 -1.87
C TYR A 139 9.07 1.47 -0.62
N THR A 140 7.77 1.23 -0.81
CA THR A 140 6.87 0.72 0.23
C THR A 140 6.51 -0.73 -0.02
N ILE A 141 6.30 -1.49 1.07
CA ILE A 141 5.90 -2.91 1.01
C ILE A 141 4.52 -3.02 0.36
N GLY A 142 4.44 -3.75 -0.74
CA GLY A 142 3.22 -4.00 -1.49
C GLY A 142 3.13 -3.23 -2.81
N TYR A 143 3.94 -2.21 -3.02
CA TYR A 143 3.94 -1.41 -4.23
C TYR A 143 4.35 -2.22 -5.47
N ASP A 144 5.45 -2.98 -5.39
CA ASP A 144 5.93 -3.78 -6.52
C ASP A 144 4.92 -4.86 -6.93
N THR A 145 4.29 -5.52 -5.97
CA THR A 145 3.23 -6.50 -6.24
C THR A 145 2.02 -5.86 -6.90
N ALA A 146 1.58 -4.70 -6.42
CA ALA A 146 0.47 -3.97 -7.02
C ALA A 146 0.78 -3.57 -8.47
N LEU A 147 2.00 -3.08 -8.72
CA LEU A 147 2.48 -2.72 -10.05
C LEU A 147 2.45 -3.93 -11.00
N ASN A 148 2.96 -5.08 -10.58
CA ASN A 148 2.92 -6.32 -11.38
C ASN A 148 1.47 -6.76 -11.67
N THR A 149 0.57 -6.65 -10.70
CA THR A 149 -0.85 -6.95 -10.88
C THR A 149 -1.49 -6.04 -11.92
N ILE A 150 -1.18 -4.74 -11.89
CA ILE A 150 -1.68 -3.78 -12.89
C ILE A 150 -1.17 -4.15 -14.28
N VAL A 151 0.13 -4.38 -14.43
CA VAL A 151 0.74 -4.73 -15.73
C VAL A 151 0.11 -5.99 -16.31
N GLU A 152 -0.07 -7.06 -15.52
CA GLU A 152 -0.75 -8.27 -15.93
C GLU A 152 -2.19 -8.02 -16.42
N CYS A 153 -2.93 -7.15 -15.72
CA CYS A 153 -4.29 -6.78 -16.12
C CYS A 153 -4.29 -5.97 -17.43
N VAL A 154 -3.36 -5.02 -17.55
CA VAL A 154 -3.23 -4.18 -18.76
C VAL A 154 -2.89 -5.05 -20.00
N ASP A 155 -2.00 -6.02 -19.86
CA ASP A 155 -1.65 -6.93 -20.96
C ASP A 155 -2.88 -7.72 -21.44
N LYS A 156 -3.69 -8.24 -20.52
CA LYS A 156 -4.95 -8.93 -20.88
C LYS A 156 -5.96 -8.00 -21.55
N ILE A 157 -6.04 -6.73 -21.11
CA ILE A 157 -6.91 -5.72 -21.71
C ILE A 157 -6.40 -5.35 -23.10
N ARG A 158 -5.08 -5.29 -23.30
CA ARG A 158 -4.47 -4.98 -24.58
C ARG A 158 -4.86 -6.00 -25.66
N ASP A 159 -4.90 -7.29 -25.33
CA ASP A 159 -5.31 -8.34 -26.26
C ASP A 159 -6.73 -8.10 -26.80
N THR A 160 -7.66 -7.72 -25.94
CA THR A 160 -9.03 -7.40 -26.37
C THR A 160 -9.14 -6.03 -27.03
N ALA A 161 -8.34 -5.05 -26.62
CA ALA A 161 -8.33 -3.72 -27.21
C ALA A 161 -7.91 -3.78 -28.69
N THR A 162 -6.84 -4.52 -29.00
CA THR A 162 -6.35 -4.70 -30.39
C THR A 162 -7.32 -5.45 -31.26
N SER A 163 -8.15 -6.33 -30.70
CA SER A 163 -9.13 -7.10 -31.47
C SER A 163 -10.35 -6.28 -31.94
N HIS A 164 -10.54 -5.04 -31.42
CA HIS A 164 -11.78 -4.30 -31.67
C HIS A 164 -11.57 -2.79 -31.92
N ASP A 165 -10.36 -2.33 -32.15
CA ASP A 165 -10.03 -0.91 -32.41
C ASP A 165 -10.55 0.03 -31.31
N ARG A 166 -10.33 -0.33 -30.03
CA ARG A 166 -10.90 0.36 -28.87
C ARG A 166 -9.88 1.17 -28.09
N ILE A 167 -10.39 2.21 -27.43
CA ILE A 167 -9.66 2.95 -26.40
C ILE A 167 -10.10 2.47 -25.03
N PHE A 168 -9.14 2.05 -24.20
CA PHE A 168 -9.39 1.68 -22.81
C PHE A 168 -8.82 2.72 -21.85
N PHE A 169 -9.67 3.22 -20.97
CA PHE A 169 -9.27 3.92 -19.76
C PHE A 169 -9.23 2.92 -18.61
N ILE A 170 -8.05 2.72 -18.03
CA ILE A 170 -7.84 1.76 -16.95
C ILE A 170 -7.54 2.54 -15.68
N GLU A 171 -8.48 2.49 -14.71
CA GLU A 171 -8.29 3.14 -13.41
C GLU A 171 -7.49 2.25 -12.48
N VAL A 172 -6.47 2.86 -11.87
CA VAL A 172 -5.61 2.24 -10.88
C VAL A 172 -5.65 3.01 -9.57
N MET A 173 -5.37 2.32 -8.46
CA MET A 173 -5.26 2.93 -7.14
C MET A 173 -4.04 3.88 -7.07
N GLY A 174 -3.82 4.50 -5.93
CA GLY A 174 -2.71 5.43 -5.67
C GLY A 174 -3.14 6.65 -4.86
N ARG A 175 -4.43 6.82 -4.60
CA ARG A 175 -5.01 7.99 -3.89
C ARG A 175 -4.61 9.30 -4.56
N ASP A 176 -3.80 10.12 -3.82
CA ASP A 176 -3.32 11.43 -4.25
C ASP A 176 -1.90 11.35 -4.89
N ALA A 177 -1.40 10.13 -5.16
CA ALA A 177 -0.09 9.89 -5.78
C ALA A 177 -0.23 9.09 -7.08
N GLY A 178 0.45 9.54 -8.12
CA GLY A 178 0.40 8.95 -9.45
C GLY A 178 1.41 7.82 -9.70
N PHE A 179 2.15 7.34 -8.71
CA PHE A 179 3.24 6.39 -8.91
C PHE A 179 2.80 5.08 -9.57
N LEU A 180 1.67 4.50 -9.12
CA LEU A 180 1.13 3.28 -9.74
C LEU A 180 0.72 3.53 -11.19
N ALA A 181 0.01 4.63 -11.47
CA ALA A 181 -0.43 4.97 -12.82
C ALA A 181 0.75 5.23 -13.76
N GLN A 182 1.72 6.05 -13.33
CA GLN A 182 2.88 6.40 -14.13
C GLN A 182 3.75 5.18 -14.45
N ASN A 183 4.12 4.41 -13.42
CA ASN A 183 5.04 3.28 -13.62
C ASN A 183 4.38 2.12 -14.34
N SER A 184 3.09 1.87 -14.13
CA SER A 184 2.38 0.85 -14.91
C SER A 184 2.19 1.27 -16.37
N ALA A 185 1.98 2.55 -16.66
CA ALA A 185 1.93 3.05 -18.04
C ALA A 185 3.25 2.84 -18.76
N ILE A 186 4.37 3.15 -18.10
CA ILE A 186 5.71 2.92 -18.67
C ILE A 186 5.95 1.43 -18.88
N ALA A 187 5.67 0.60 -17.89
CA ALA A 187 5.94 -0.83 -17.93
C ALA A 187 5.07 -1.57 -18.96
N SER A 188 3.83 -1.12 -19.17
CA SER A 188 2.91 -1.71 -20.15
C SER A 188 2.95 -1.05 -21.53
N GLY A 189 3.68 0.06 -21.71
CA GLY A 189 3.70 0.83 -22.96
C GLY A 189 2.34 1.43 -23.30
N ALA A 190 1.61 1.92 -22.29
CA ALA A 190 0.38 2.68 -22.48
C ALA A 190 0.65 4.01 -23.19
N GLU A 191 -0.34 4.53 -23.90
CA GLU A 191 -0.22 5.77 -24.67
C GLU A 191 -0.15 7.02 -23.78
N ALA A 192 -0.80 6.97 -22.61
CA ALA A 192 -0.78 8.06 -21.64
C ALA A 192 -1.02 7.55 -20.21
N ALA A 193 -0.54 8.33 -19.23
CA ALA A 193 -0.92 8.22 -17.83
C ALA A 193 -1.52 9.54 -17.36
N ILE A 194 -2.66 9.48 -16.69
CA ILE A 194 -3.30 10.62 -16.04
C ILE A 194 -3.05 10.49 -14.54
N ILE A 195 -2.32 11.45 -13.99
CA ILE A 195 -1.86 11.43 -12.59
C ILE A 195 -2.31 12.70 -11.85
N PRO A 196 -2.51 12.64 -10.52
CA PRO A 196 -2.97 13.80 -9.74
C PRO A 196 -1.99 14.98 -9.71
N GLU A 197 -0.71 14.72 -9.94
CA GLU A 197 0.37 15.71 -9.94
C GLU A 197 0.40 16.57 -11.21
N ASP A 198 -0.19 16.07 -12.30
CA ASP A 198 -0.21 16.76 -13.59
C ASP A 198 -1.66 17.09 -14.00
N LYS A 199 -1.87 18.32 -14.49
CA LYS A 199 -3.16 18.75 -15.05
C LYS A 199 -3.20 18.39 -16.52
N THR A 200 -3.52 17.15 -16.83
CA THR A 200 -3.69 16.72 -18.22
C THR A 200 -4.98 17.32 -18.79
N ASP A 201 -4.86 18.16 -19.80
CA ASP A 201 -6.00 18.62 -20.58
C ASP A 201 -6.50 17.51 -21.50
N VAL A 202 -7.82 17.40 -21.67
CA VAL A 202 -8.43 16.41 -22.56
C VAL A 202 -8.02 16.60 -24.02
N ASP A 203 -7.78 17.84 -24.44
CA ASP A 203 -7.29 18.11 -25.79
C ASP A 203 -5.87 17.56 -26.01
N GLN A 204 -5.01 17.61 -25.01
CA GLN A 204 -3.70 16.94 -25.05
C GLN A 204 -3.85 15.43 -25.12
N LEU A 205 -4.77 14.87 -24.33
CA LEU A 205 -5.06 13.45 -24.33
C LEU A 205 -5.54 12.99 -25.70
N GLU A 206 -6.46 13.72 -26.35
CA GLU A 206 -6.91 13.43 -27.73
C GLU A 206 -5.75 13.43 -28.71
N GLN A 207 -4.83 14.39 -28.59
CA GLN A 207 -3.65 14.43 -29.45
C GLN A 207 -2.76 13.19 -29.31
N PHE A 208 -2.59 12.65 -28.10
CA PHE A 208 -1.85 11.40 -27.88
C PHE A 208 -2.58 10.21 -28.49
N ILE A 209 -3.89 10.12 -28.30
CA ILE A 209 -4.73 9.05 -28.85
C ILE A 209 -4.70 9.11 -30.38
N SER A 210 -4.97 10.27 -30.98
CA SER A 210 -5.01 10.45 -32.44
C SER A 210 -3.67 10.18 -33.12
N ARG A 211 -2.55 10.53 -32.47
CA ARG A 211 -1.21 10.18 -32.97
C ARG A 211 -0.98 8.66 -32.98
N GLY A 212 -1.50 7.95 -31.98
CA GLY A 212 -1.46 6.48 -31.95
C GLY A 212 -2.18 5.87 -33.14
N PHE A 213 -3.43 6.26 -33.36
CA PHE A 213 -4.25 5.78 -34.48
C PHE A 213 -3.66 6.11 -35.86
N ARG A 214 -3.07 7.29 -36.05
CA ARG A 214 -2.40 7.66 -37.33
C ARG A 214 -1.16 6.81 -37.65
N LYS A 215 -0.56 6.14 -36.64
CA LYS A 215 0.62 5.27 -36.82
C LYS A 215 0.26 3.79 -36.97
N SER A 216 -0.93 3.47 -37.44
CA SER A 216 -1.42 2.08 -37.62
C SER A 216 -1.62 1.31 -36.31
N LYS A 217 -1.73 1.98 -35.17
CA LYS A 217 -2.20 1.35 -33.93
C LYS A 217 -3.73 1.41 -33.94
N ASN A 218 -4.35 0.26 -33.82
CA ASN A 218 -5.81 0.15 -33.82
C ASN A 218 -6.43 0.22 -32.44
N SER A 219 -5.60 0.36 -31.38
CA SER A 219 -6.06 0.43 -30.00
C SER A 219 -5.19 1.36 -29.16
N SER A 220 -5.78 1.95 -28.13
CA SER A 220 -5.06 2.81 -27.20
C SER A 220 -5.42 2.46 -25.77
N ILE A 221 -4.42 2.51 -24.88
CA ILE A 221 -4.58 2.31 -23.43
C ILE A 221 -4.15 3.58 -22.73
N VAL A 222 -5.03 4.11 -21.89
CA VAL A 222 -4.77 5.25 -21.02
C VAL A 222 -4.92 4.77 -19.58
N ILE A 223 -3.87 4.93 -18.78
CA ILE A 223 -3.93 4.58 -17.35
C ILE A 223 -4.27 5.83 -16.56
N VAL A 224 -5.24 5.71 -15.65
CA VAL A 224 -5.75 6.83 -14.86
C VAL A 224 -5.60 6.49 -13.37
N SER A 225 -4.94 7.36 -12.61
CA SER A 225 -4.93 7.24 -11.15
C SER A 225 -6.32 7.52 -10.59
N GLU A 226 -6.75 6.75 -9.59
CA GLU A 226 -7.97 7.09 -8.85
C GLU A 226 -7.77 8.47 -8.20
N SER A 227 -8.59 9.42 -8.56
CA SER A 227 -8.57 10.74 -7.95
C SER A 227 -9.99 11.17 -7.63
N LYS A 228 -10.20 11.54 -6.36
CA LYS A 228 -11.48 12.09 -5.94
C LYS A 228 -11.74 13.49 -6.50
N LYS A 229 -10.66 14.18 -6.93
CA LYS A 229 -10.75 15.55 -7.42
C LYS A 229 -11.18 15.62 -8.88
N ASP A 230 -10.71 14.66 -9.69
CA ASP A 230 -10.85 14.70 -11.14
C ASP A 230 -11.88 13.68 -11.69
N GLY A 231 -12.57 12.94 -10.81
CA GLY A 231 -13.64 12.01 -11.18
C GLY A 231 -13.19 10.67 -11.78
N GLY A 232 -11.89 10.40 -11.79
CA GLY A 232 -11.32 9.11 -12.22
C GLY A 232 -11.51 8.81 -13.72
N ALA A 233 -11.30 7.54 -14.09
CA ALA A 233 -11.34 7.10 -15.48
C ALA A 233 -12.70 7.31 -16.16
N MET A 234 -13.80 7.24 -15.42
CA MET A 234 -15.15 7.46 -15.96
C MET A 234 -15.32 8.88 -16.48
N HIS A 235 -14.81 9.89 -15.76
CA HIS A 235 -14.88 11.28 -16.15
C HIS A 235 -14.18 11.53 -17.50
N TYR A 236 -12.94 11.07 -17.64
CA TYR A 236 -12.18 11.22 -18.88
C TYR A 236 -12.81 10.45 -20.04
N ALA A 237 -13.30 9.24 -19.77
CA ALA A 237 -13.98 8.44 -20.79
C ALA A 237 -15.27 9.10 -21.32
N GLU A 238 -16.07 9.71 -20.44
CA GLU A 238 -17.30 10.41 -20.84
C GLU A 238 -16.98 11.66 -21.66
N ARG A 239 -15.96 12.42 -21.28
CA ARG A 239 -15.53 13.58 -22.07
C ARG A 239 -15.07 13.16 -23.46
N ILE A 240 -14.22 12.13 -23.59
CA ILE A 240 -13.79 11.63 -24.92
C ILE A 240 -14.96 11.11 -25.74
N ARG A 241 -15.91 10.40 -25.14
CA ARG A 241 -17.13 9.95 -25.88
C ARG A 241 -17.97 11.10 -26.40
N THR A 242 -18.06 12.19 -25.65
CA THR A 242 -18.87 13.35 -26.00
C THR A 242 -18.18 14.23 -27.02
N GLU A 243 -16.91 14.54 -26.83
CA GLU A 243 -16.14 15.46 -27.66
C GLU A 243 -15.61 14.77 -28.95
N TYR A 244 -15.38 13.45 -28.89
CA TYR A 244 -14.80 12.66 -29.97
C TYR A 244 -15.59 11.34 -30.22
N PRO A 245 -16.84 11.43 -30.70
CA PRO A 245 -17.76 10.28 -30.82
C PRO A 245 -17.32 9.19 -31.84
N GLN A 246 -16.27 9.44 -32.60
CA GLN A 246 -15.68 8.47 -33.51
C GLN A 246 -14.92 7.34 -32.82
N TYR A 247 -14.59 7.48 -31.52
CA TYR A 247 -13.86 6.47 -30.77
C TYR A 247 -14.78 5.56 -29.96
N ASP A 248 -14.53 4.23 -30.02
CA ASP A 248 -15.18 3.27 -29.11
C ASP A 248 -14.40 3.21 -27.78
N VAL A 249 -14.92 3.87 -26.77
CA VAL A 249 -14.25 4.06 -25.47
C VAL A 249 -14.82 3.10 -24.44
N ARG A 250 -13.93 2.38 -23.75
CA ARG A 250 -14.23 1.46 -22.64
C ARG A 250 -13.50 1.91 -21.37
N VAL A 251 -14.06 1.53 -20.22
CA VAL A 251 -13.46 1.78 -18.90
C VAL A 251 -13.32 0.48 -18.14
N THR A 252 -12.19 0.31 -17.50
CA THR A 252 -11.93 -0.78 -16.54
C THR A 252 -11.38 -0.20 -15.27
N ILE A 253 -12.01 -0.49 -14.13
CA ILE A 253 -11.57 -0.08 -12.81
C ILE A 253 -11.00 -1.30 -12.11
N LEU A 254 -9.67 -1.34 -11.88
CA LEU A 254 -9.00 -2.49 -11.27
C LEU A 254 -9.30 -2.60 -9.76
N GLY A 255 -9.43 -1.46 -9.08
CA GLY A 255 -9.84 -1.41 -7.69
C GLY A 255 -8.99 -2.31 -6.77
N HIS A 256 -9.65 -3.04 -5.90
CA HIS A 256 -9.02 -3.83 -4.83
C HIS A 256 -8.22 -5.06 -5.30
N LEU A 257 -8.26 -5.45 -6.58
CA LEU A 257 -7.36 -6.46 -7.13
C LEU A 257 -5.89 -6.14 -6.85
N GLN A 258 -5.56 -4.85 -6.83
CA GLN A 258 -4.21 -4.34 -6.59
C GLN A 258 -3.72 -4.52 -5.15
N ARG A 259 -4.62 -4.75 -4.19
CA ARG A 259 -4.27 -4.97 -2.77
C ARG A 259 -4.04 -6.42 -2.42
N GLY A 260 -4.48 -7.34 -3.28
CA GLY A 260 -4.44 -8.77 -3.04
C GLY A 260 -3.27 -9.47 -3.70
N GLY A 261 -3.27 -10.77 -3.54
CA GLY A 261 -2.34 -11.66 -4.21
C GLY A 261 -1.08 -11.99 -3.41
N THR A 262 -0.33 -12.92 -3.94
CA THR A 262 0.94 -13.37 -3.40
C THR A 262 2.00 -12.28 -3.60
N PRO A 263 2.70 -11.82 -2.54
CA PRO A 263 3.72 -10.79 -2.67
C PRO A 263 4.84 -11.23 -3.61
N SER A 264 5.31 -10.30 -4.43
CA SER A 264 6.46 -10.50 -5.32
C SER A 264 7.73 -10.83 -4.52
N ALA A 265 8.75 -11.34 -5.21
CA ALA A 265 10.05 -11.58 -4.57
C ALA A 265 10.63 -10.28 -3.99
N PHE A 266 10.46 -9.15 -4.69
CA PHE A 266 10.91 -7.85 -4.23
C PHE A 266 10.24 -7.44 -2.92
N ASP A 267 8.91 -7.48 -2.83
CA ASP A 267 8.18 -7.13 -1.62
C ASP A 267 8.49 -8.05 -0.44
N ARG A 268 8.70 -9.36 -0.67
CA ARG A 268 9.14 -10.29 0.38
C ARG A 268 10.51 -9.95 0.92
N ILE A 269 11.47 -9.59 0.05
CA ILE A 269 12.83 -9.22 0.43
C ILE A 269 12.80 -7.88 1.17
N LEU A 270 12.13 -6.87 0.63
CA LEU A 270 12.00 -5.55 1.26
C LEU A 270 11.38 -5.68 2.66
N ALA A 271 10.24 -6.35 2.77
CA ALA A 271 9.56 -6.58 4.04
C ALA A 271 10.42 -7.34 5.05
N SER A 272 11.15 -8.37 4.59
CA SER A 272 12.04 -9.13 5.45
C SER A 272 13.23 -8.32 5.93
N ARG A 273 13.86 -7.53 5.05
CA ARG A 273 14.97 -6.64 5.41
C ARG A 273 14.54 -5.58 6.41
N LEU A 274 13.45 -4.86 6.12
CA LEU A 274 12.92 -3.84 7.02
C LEU A 274 12.53 -4.44 8.39
N GLY A 275 11.89 -5.61 8.42
CA GLY A 275 11.50 -6.28 9.66
C GLY A 275 12.67 -6.84 10.47
N CYS A 276 13.80 -7.17 9.85
CA CYS A 276 14.99 -7.68 10.54
C CYS A 276 15.95 -6.58 10.99
N LEU A 277 16.15 -5.53 10.18
CA LEU A 277 17.18 -4.51 10.39
C LEU A 277 16.84 -3.52 11.49
N LEU A 278 15.58 -3.42 11.89
CA LEU A 278 15.11 -2.46 12.90
C LEU A 278 15.79 -2.62 14.28
N TYR A 279 16.37 -3.76 14.55
CA TYR A 279 17.01 -4.07 15.85
C TYR A 279 18.52 -4.20 15.77
N THR A 280 19.11 -4.18 14.57
CA THR A 280 20.53 -4.50 14.35
C THR A 280 21.34 -3.32 13.85
N SER A 281 20.70 -2.24 13.40
CA SER A 281 21.40 -1.02 12.97
C SER A 281 21.22 0.09 14.00
N PRO A 282 22.31 0.73 14.47
CA PRO A 282 22.19 2.02 15.13
C PRO A 282 21.52 2.99 14.17
N SER A 283 20.67 3.87 14.69
CA SER A 283 20.04 4.93 13.89
C SER A 283 21.12 5.73 13.16
N PRO A 284 20.97 6.03 11.86
CA PRO A 284 21.92 6.91 11.18
C PRO A 284 21.96 8.34 11.73
N ARG A 285 21.20 8.63 12.79
CA ARG A 285 21.10 9.94 13.44
C ARG A 285 21.73 9.97 14.85
N ASP A 286 22.35 8.89 15.29
CA ASP A 286 23.09 8.83 16.56
C ASP A 286 24.58 9.11 16.32
#